data_db5e29b6d6908000b48f7ba85f13c7ed
#
_entry.id   db5e29b6d6908000b48f7ba85f13c7ed
#
_cell.length_a   1.000
_cell.length_b   1.000
_cell.length_c   1.000
_cell.angle_alpha   90.00
_cell.angle_beta   90.00
_cell.angle_gamma   90.00
#
_symmetry.space_group_name_H-M   'P 1'
#
loop_
_entity.id
_entity.type
_entity.pdbx_description
1 polymer ?
#
loop_
_entity_poly.entity_id
_entity_poly.type
_entity_poly.pdbx_seq_one_letter_code
_entity_poly.pdbx_strand_id
1 'polypeptide(L)'
;MLASGGLDSAVLVAVLARRQRVHPVYVRCGLAWERAEEAALGRFLRALGAARRRDVAPLVRLELPVAPLYGRRHWSLSGRGVPGARAALASNYLPGRNLLLGSLAAVYCARARIPALALALLGDNPFPDATPAFLRDFGRCASRALGAPIRVRAPFRRLAKEAVIRLGRDLPLELTLSCARPRAGRHCGKCTKCAERRTAFARAGVADPTSYAGGRRE
;
A
#
# COMPACT_ATOMS: atom_id res chain seq x y z
N MET A 1 4.45 -0.26 10.35
CA MET A 1 3.76 -0.87 9.21
C MET A 1 3.99 -0.02 7.97
N LEU A 2 4.32 -0.62 6.81
CA LEU A 2 4.34 0.11 5.53
C LEU A 2 2.89 0.47 5.12
N ALA A 3 2.64 1.76 4.88
CA ALA A 3 1.34 2.31 4.56
C ALA A 3 1.43 3.14 3.28
N SER A 4 0.69 2.74 2.23
CA SER A 4 0.76 3.37 0.91
C SER A 4 -0.43 4.29 0.59
N GLY A 5 -1.43 4.35 1.41
CA GLY A 5 -2.70 5.04 1.09
C GLY A 5 -3.60 4.28 0.12
N GLY A 6 -3.14 3.15 -0.42
CA GLY A 6 -3.97 2.20 -1.15
C GLY A 6 -4.94 1.47 -0.23
N LEU A 7 -6.00 0.88 -0.81
CA LEU A 7 -7.09 0.21 -0.10
C LEU A 7 -6.57 -0.83 0.91
N ASP A 8 -5.73 -1.75 0.45
CA ASP A 8 -5.27 -2.88 1.26
C ASP A 8 -4.48 -2.42 2.49
N SER A 9 -3.60 -1.42 2.31
CA SER A 9 -2.81 -0.88 3.43
C SER A 9 -3.66 -0.06 4.40
N ALA A 10 -4.66 0.66 3.91
CA ALA A 10 -5.58 1.43 4.73
C ALA A 10 -6.43 0.50 5.63
N VAL A 11 -7.00 -0.56 5.05
CA VAL A 11 -7.74 -1.58 5.84
C VAL A 11 -6.82 -2.26 6.85
N LEU A 12 -5.57 -2.58 6.48
CA LEU A 12 -4.63 -3.21 7.40
C LEU A 12 -4.27 -2.30 8.59
N VAL A 13 -4.07 -0.99 8.36
CA VAL A 13 -3.89 -0.03 9.46
C VAL A 13 -5.06 -0.11 10.44
N ALA A 14 -6.30 -0.04 9.93
CA ALA A 14 -7.49 -0.07 10.76
C ALA A 14 -7.67 -1.38 11.53
N VAL A 15 -7.38 -2.52 10.89
CA VAL A 15 -7.45 -3.85 11.52
C VAL A 15 -6.41 -4.00 12.63
N LEU A 16 -5.17 -3.61 12.38
CA LEU A 16 -4.10 -3.69 13.37
C LEU A 16 -4.33 -2.75 14.55
N ALA A 17 -4.85 -1.54 14.30
CA ALA A 17 -5.14 -0.55 15.32
C ALA A 17 -6.23 -0.99 16.32
N ARG A 18 -6.99 -2.04 16.01
CA ARG A 18 -7.94 -2.64 16.97
C ARG A 18 -7.27 -3.38 18.14
N ARG A 19 -6.02 -3.80 17.97
CA ARG A 19 -5.33 -4.72 18.88
C ARG A 19 -3.98 -4.22 19.39
N GLN A 20 -3.39 -3.25 18.70
CA GLN A 20 -2.04 -2.76 19.01
C GLN A 20 -1.81 -1.37 18.43
N ARG A 21 -0.83 -0.65 18.99
CA ARG A 21 -0.40 0.62 18.42
C ARG A 21 0.29 0.41 17.09
N VAL A 22 -0.16 1.12 16.04
CA VAL A 22 0.37 1.07 14.69
C VAL A 22 1.19 2.32 14.41
N HIS A 23 2.39 2.13 13.89
CA HIS A 23 3.26 3.19 13.37
C HIS A 23 3.21 3.14 11.83
N PRO A 24 2.39 3.97 11.16
CA PRO A 24 2.33 4.01 9.71
C PRO A 24 3.61 4.66 9.16
N VAL A 25 4.25 3.98 8.22
CA VAL A 25 5.46 4.46 7.53
C VAL A 25 5.16 4.55 6.04
N TYR A 26 5.27 5.73 5.47
CA TYR A 26 5.21 5.98 4.04
C TYR A 26 6.62 6.20 3.49
N VAL A 27 6.95 5.55 2.38
CA VAL A 27 8.25 5.73 1.72
C VAL A 27 8.04 6.43 0.40
N ARG A 28 8.58 7.64 0.27
CA ARG A 28 8.58 8.41 -0.97
C ARG A 28 9.65 7.87 -1.90
N CYS A 29 9.24 7.49 -3.09
CA CYS A 29 10.12 6.89 -4.11
C CYS A 29 10.23 7.74 -5.38
N GLY A 30 9.54 8.87 -5.47
CA GLY A 30 9.44 9.70 -6.66
C GLY A 30 8.45 9.16 -7.70
N LEU A 31 7.48 8.32 -7.30
CA LEU A 31 6.50 7.74 -8.22
C LEU A 31 5.48 8.78 -8.70
N ALA A 32 5.03 8.67 -9.94
CA ALA A 32 4.14 9.64 -10.57
C ALA A 32 2.80 9.87 -9.84
N TRP A 33 2.34 8.90 -9.06
CA TRP A 33 1.12 8.99 -8.27
C TRP A 33 1.33 9.33 -6.78
N GLU A 34 2.58 9.43 -6.35
CA GLU A 34 3.00 9.51 -4.95
C GLU A 34 2.33 10.65 -4.18
N ARG A 35 2.30 11.86 -4.73
CA ARG A 35 1.66 13.01 -4.06
C ARG A 35 0.17 12.78 -3.79
N ALA A 36 -0.54 12.17 -4.74
CA ALA A 36 -1.95 11.88 -4.59
C ALA A 36 -2.19 10.73 -3.60
N GLU A 37 -1.33 9.72 -3.62
CA GLU A 37 -1.38 8.56 -2.72
C GLU A 37 -1.09 8.97 -1.27
N GLU A 38 -0.05 9.76 -1.03
CA GLU A 38 0.27 10.27 0.31
C GLU A 38 -0.84 11.18 0.86
N ALA A 39 -1.39 12.06 0.02
CA ALA A 39 -2.52 12.91 0.41
C ALA A 39 -3.76 12.07 0.79
N ALA A 40 -4.03 11.00 0.05
CA ALA A 40 -5.11 10.05 0.37
C ALA A 40 -4.85 9.36 1.71
N LEU A 41 -3.63 8.86 1.95
CA LEU A 41 -3.24 8.27 3.23
C LEU A 41 -3.45 9.25 4.39
N GLY A 42 -3.02 10.50 4.24
CA GLY A 42 -3.20 11.53 5.25
C GLY A 42 -4.68 11.79 5.59
N ARG A 43 -5.55 11.84 4.57
CA ARG A 43 -7.01 11.98 4.79
C ARG A 43 -7.59 10.76 5.51
N PHE A 44 -7.25 9.56 5.06
CA PHE A 44 -7.71 8.32 5.68
C PHE A 44 -7.28 8.21 7.15
N LEU A 45 -6.01 8.47 7.46
CA LEU A 45 -5.50 8.41 8.83
C LEU A 45 -6.17 9.45 9.74
N ARG A 46 -6.49 10.64 9.22
CA ARG A 46 -7.25 11.64 10.00
C ARG A 46 -8.68 11.18 10.30
N ALA A 47 -9.37 10.64 9.32
CA ALA A 47 -10.72 10.10 9.48
C ALA A 47 -10.74 8.92 10.46
N LEU A 48 -9.76 8.01 10.36
CA LEU A 48 -9.59 6.89 11.28
C LEU A 48 -9.22 7.38 12.69
N GLY A 49 -8.38 8.42 12.78
CA GLY A 49 -7.84 8.95 14.04
C GLY A 49 -8.88 9.58 14.94
N ALA A 50 -9.99 10.10 14.43
CA ALA A 50 -11.07 10.62 15.24
C ALA A 50 -11.64 9.56 16.19
N ALA A 51 -11.75 8.31 15.71
CA ALA A 51 -12.25 7.18 16.48
C ALA A 51 -11.15 6.40 17.26
N ARG A 52 -9.86 6.53 16.85
CA ARG A 52 -8.75 5.66 17.33
C ARG A 52 -7.42 6.39 17.52
N ARG A 53 -7.43 7.64 18.00
CA ARG A 53 -6.23 8.48 18.15
C ARG A 53 -5.08 7.87 18.94
N ARG A 54 -5.37 6.99 19.90
CA ARG A 54 -4.35 6.39 20.77
C ARG A 54 -3.61 5.23 20.11
N ASP A 55 -4.24 4.59 19.11
CA ASP A 55 -3.77 3.34 18.52
C ASP A 55 -3.01 3.55 17.20
N VAL A 56 -3.05 4.75 16.62
CA VAL A 56 -2.32 5.09 15.40
C VAL A 56 -1.38 6.25 15.69
N ALA A 57 -0.07 5.98 15.60
CA ALA A 57 0.97 6.98 15.74
C ALA A 57 0.98 7.95 14.55
N PRO A 58 1.60 9.13 14.67
CA PRO A 58 1.82 10.03 13.54
C PRO A 58 2.49 9.34 12.36
N LEU A 59 2.08 9.73 11.14
CA LEU A 59 2.66 9.21 9.90
C LEU A 59 4.14 9.56 9.78
N VAL A 60 4.98 8.54 9.69
CA VAL A 60 6.41 8.68 9.41
C VAL A 60 6.62 8.67 7.89
N ARG A 61 7.43 9.61 7.42
CA ARG A 61 7.81 9.74 6.00
C ARG A 61 9.30 9.46 5.87
N LEU A 62 9.63 8.51 5.00
CA LEU A 62 11.00 8.20 4.61
C LEU A 62 11.16 8.44 3.12
N GLU A 63 12.39 8.64 2.66
CA GLU A 63 12.67 8.90 1.24
C GLU A 63 13.64 7.86 0.68
N LEU A 64 13.30 7.32 -0.48
CA LEU A 64 14.12 6.39 -1.24
C LEU A 64 13.90 6.63 -2.75
N PRO A 65 14.54 7.63 -3.33
CA PRO A 65 14.41 7.91 -4.76
C PRO A 65 14.82 6.71 -5.60
N VAL A 66 13.89 6.15 -6.40
CA VAL A 66 14.17 4.95 -7.23
C VAL A 66 14.45 5.28 -8.70
N ALA A 67 14.54 6.56 -9.06
CA ALA A 67 14.87 6.98 -10.41
C ALA A 67 16.23 6.46 -10.93
N PRO A 68 17.29 6.35 -10.09
CA PRO A 68 18.54 5.74 -10.52
C PRO A 68 18.42 4.26 -10.84
N LEU A 69 17.48 3.53 -10.22
CA LEU A 69 17.29 2.09 -10.38
C LEU A 69 16.39 1.75 -11.58
N TYR A 70 15.26 2.45 -11.73
CA TYR A 70 14.27 2.13 -12.77
C TYR A 70 14.39 3.02 -14.02
N GLY A 71 15.15 4.11 -13.93
CA GLY A 71 15.26 5.11 -14.99
C GLY A 71 14.09 6.11 -15.00
N ARG A 72 14.40 7.38 -15.20
CA ARG A 72 13.41 8.50 -15.18
C ARG A 72 12.27 8.34 -16.19
N ARG A 73 12.48 7.58 -17.27
CA ARG A 73 11.48 7.33 -18.32
C ARG A 73 10.52 6.18 -17.97
N HIS A 74 10.83 5.38 -16.96
CA HIS A 74 9.97 4.27 -16.55
C HIS A 74 8.55 4.76 -16.25
N TRP A 75 7.52 3.98 -16.62
CA TRP A 75 6.12 4.40 -16.50
C TRP A 75 5.72 4.78 -15.07
N SER A 76 6.30 4.14 -14.08
CA SER A 76 6.01 4.42 -12.67
C SER A 76 6.52 5.78 -12.19
N LEU A 77 7.53 6.34 -12.85
CA LEU A 77 8.14 7.63 -12.52
C LEU A 77 7.61 8.74 -13.43
N SER A 78 7.50 8.45 -14.73
CA SER A 78 7.05 9.43 -15.73
C SER A 78 5.53 9.59 -15.80
N GLY A 79 4.74 8.59 -15.33
CA GLY A 79 3.30 8.53 -15.52
C GLY A 79 2.87 8.30 -16.98
N ARG A 80 3.83 8.04 -17.90
CA ARG A 80 3.59 7.75 -19.31
C ARG A 80 3.66 6.24 -19.54
N GLY A 81 2.80 5.68 -20.41
CA GLY A 81 2.77 4.23 -20.65
C GLY A 81 2.29 3.40 -19.46
N VAL A 82 1.50 3.98 -18.57
CA VAL A 82 0.92 3.25 -17.43
C VAL A 82 0.06 2.09 -17.91
N PRO A 83 0.23 0.86 -17.37
CA PRO A 83 -0.54 -0.32 -17.78
C PRO A 83 -2.05 -0.07 -17.78
N GLY A 84 -2.71 -0.33 -18.91
CA GLY A 84 -4.14 -0.12 -19.09
C GLY A 84 -4.99 -1.18 -18.39
N ALA A 85 -6.31 -0.99 -18.39
CA ALA A 85 -7.26 -1.84 -17.67
C ALA A 85 -7.21 -3.34 -18.06
N ARG A 86 -6.82 -3.64 -19.30
CA ARG A 86 -6.73 -5.03 -19.81
C ARG A 86 -5.34 -5.66 -19.63
N ALA A 87 -4.34 -4.92 -19.16
CA ALA A 87 -3.01 -5.45 -18.97
C ALA A 87 -2.98 -6.43 -17.78
N ALA A 88 -2.09 -7.42 -17.85
CA ALA A 88 -1.90 -8.37 -16.76
C ALA A 88 -1.41 -7.68 -15.49
N LEU A 89 -1.76 -8.21 -14.31
CA LEU A 89 -1.29 -7.68 -13.01
C LEU A 89 0.23 -7.62 -12.92
N ALA A 90 0.92 -8.57 -13.54
CA ALA A 90 2.38 -8.61 -13.63
C ALA A 90 2.99 -7.34 -14.27
N SER A 91 2.25 -6.62 -15.13
CA SER A 91 2.70 -5.35 -15.73
C SER A 91 2.93 -4.23 -14.70
N ASN A 92 2.43 -4.38 -13.48
CA ASN A 92 2.67 -3.43 -12.38
C ASN A 92 3.92 -3.77 -11.57
N TYR A 93 4.66 -4.79 -11.95
CA TYR A 93 5.85 -5.22 -11.21
C TYR A 93 6.96 -4.16 -11.26
N LEU A 94 7.45 -3.82 -10.09
CA LEU A 94 8.63 -2.99 -9.88
C LEU A 94 9.66 -3.88 -9.16
N PRO A 95 10.72 -4.34 -9.85
CA PRO A 95 11.67 -5.31 -9.30
C PRO A 95 12.24 -4.89 -7.95
N GLY A 96 12.12 -5.77 -6.95
CA GLY A 96 12.66 -5.54 -5.61
C GLY A 96 11.96 -4.44 -4.80
N ARG A 97 10.78 -3.97 -5.20
CA ARG A 97 10.09 -2.87 -4.50
C ARG A 97 9.84 -3.18 -3.03
N ASN A 98 9.34 -4.37 -2.72
CA ASN A 98 9.06 -4.73 -1.33
C ASN A 98 10.36 -4.91 -0.52
N LEU A 99 11.44 -5.39 -1.14
CA LEU A 99 12.77 -5.43 -0.54
C LEU A 99 13.25 -4.02 -0.16
N LEU A 100 13.21 -3.08 -1.10
CA LEU A 100 13.67 -1.70 -0.90
C LEU A 100 12.87 -0.98 0.19
N LEU A 101 11.53 -0.99 0.09
CA LEU A 101 10.65 -0.36 1.07
C LEU A 101 10.77 -1.02 2.45
N GLY A 102 10.85 -2.35 2.46
CA GLY A 102 11.01 -3.16 3.66
C GLY A 102 12.31 -2.86 4.39
N SER A 103 13.42 -2.68 3.66
CA SER A 103 14.74 -2.37 4.24
C SER A 103 14.71 -1.03 4.99
N LEU A 104 14.18 0.04 4.37
CA LEU A 104 14.03 1.33 5.05
C LEU A 104 13.13 1.23 6.28
N ALA A 105 12.00 0.55 6.14
CA ALA A 105 11.06 0.38 7.25
C ALA A 105 11.64 -0.49 8.37
N ALA A 106 12.48 -1.49 8.07
CA ALA A 106 13.15 -2.31 9.07
C ALA A 106 14.17 -1.49 9.88
N VAL A 107 14.95 -0.62 9.23
CA VAL A 107 15.87 0.30 9.91
C VAL A 107 15.10 1.23 10.85
N TYR A 108 13.99 1.80 10.37
CA TYR A 108 13.12 2.62 11.23
C TYR A 108 12.59 1.81 12.42
N CYS A 109 12.11 0.58 12.20
CA CYS A 109 11.61 -0.29 13.27
C CYS A 109 12.68 -0.56 14.34
N ALA A 110 13.90 -0.89 13.94
CA ALA A 110 15.01 -1.13 14.87
C ALA A 110 15.32 0.11 15.71
N ARG A 111 15.46 1.27 15.08
CA ARG A 111 15.73 2.55 15.78
C ARG A 111 14.59 2.96 16.74
N ALA A 112 13.36 2.69 16.35
CA ALA A 112 12.18 2.99 17.16
C ALA A 112 11.83 1.86 18.17
N ARG A 113 12.64 0.80 18.24
CA ARG A 113 12.40 -0.38 19.09
C ARG A 113 11.06 -1.07 18.83
N ILE A 114 10.65 -1.09 17.56
CA ILE A 114 9.40 -1.74 17.10
C ILE A 114 9.75 -3.12 16.55
N PRO A 115 9.37 -4.23 17.19
CA PRO A 115 9.85 -5.56 16.83
C PRO A 115 9.16 -6.19 15.62
N ALA A 116 8.18 -5.51 15.00
CA ALA A 116 7.40 -6.07 13.92
C ALA A 116 7.17 -5.06 12.79
N LEU A 117 7.40 -5.50 11.55
CA LEU A 117 7.08 -4.80 10.31
C LEU A 117 5.96 -5.53 9.59
N ALA A 118 4.84 -4.85 9.32
CA ALA A 118 3.71 -5.40 8.59
C ALA A 118 3.60 -4.80 7.18
N LEU A 119 3.27 -5.65 6.19
CA LEU A 119 2.96 -5.30 4.80
C LEU A 119 1.57 -5.80 4.44
N ALA A 120 0.83 -5.03 3.64
CA ALA A 120 -0.51 -5.38 3.16
C ALA A 120 -0.45 -6.21 1.86
N LEU A 121 0.26 -7.33 1.89
CA LEU A 121 0.38 -8.25 0.76
C LEU A 121 -0.79 -9.24 0.77
N LEU A 122 -1.42 -9.44 -0.39
CA LEU A 122 -2.56 -10.33 -0.59
C LEU A 122 -2.13 -11.72 -1.06
N GLY A 123 -3.10 -12.65 -1.09
CA GLY A 123 -2.89 -14.04 -1.47
C GLY A 123 -2.47 -14.26 -2.92
N ASP A 124 -3.03 -13.48 -3.81
CA ASP A 124 -2.84 -13.50 -5.26
C ASP A 124 -1.67 -12.64 -5.77
N ASN A 125 -0.85 -12.08 -4.87
CA ASN A 125 0.30 -11.28 -5.27
C ASN A 125 1.39 -12.17 -5.92
N PRO A 126 1.66 -11.99 -7.24
CA PRO A 126 2.54 -12.89 -8.00
C PRO A 126 4.04 -12.54 -7.87
N PHE A 127 4.39 -11.48 -7.14
CA PHE A 127 5.76 -10.96 -7.15
C PHE A 127 6.70 -11.77 -6.27
N PRO A 128 7.95 -12.02 -6.71
CA PRO A 128 8.93 -12.83 -5.96
C PRO A 128 9.20 -12.28 -4.56
N ASP A 129 9.25 -10.95 -4.39
CA ASP A 129 9.47 -10.24 -3.14
C ASP A 129 8.20 -10.09 -2.26
N ALA A 130 7.15 -10.87 -2.56
CA ALA A 130 5.91 -10.96 -1.78
C ALA A 130 5.67 -12.37 -1.22
N THR A 131 6.54 -13.32 -1.49
CA THR A 131 6.36 -14.72 -1.05
C THR A 131 6.61 -14.90 0.46
N PRO A 132 5.97 -15.91 1.11
CA PRO A 132 6.23 -16.21 2.51
C PRO A 132 7.71 -16.56 2.79
N ALA A 133 8.36 -17.24 1.85
CA ALA A 133 9.79 -17.56 1.95
C ALA A 133 10.63 -16.29 1.99
N PHE A 134 10.42 -15.39 1.01
CA PHE A 134 11.12 -14.11 0.98
C PHE A 134 10.92 -13.32 2.29
N LEU A 135 9.70 -13.20 2.78
CA LEU A 135 9.41 -12.41 3.99
C LEU A 135 10.12 -12.98 5.24
N ARG A 136 10.20 -14.31 5.37
CA ARG A 136 10.96 -14.95 6.45
C ARG A 136 12.45 -14.66 6.36
N ASP A 137 13.03 -14.84 5.16
CA ASP A 137 14.46 -14.68 4.93
C ASP A 137 14.87 -13.22 5.05
N PHE A 138 14.07 -12.32 4.53
CA PHE A 138 14.23 -10.88 4.72
C PHE A 138 14.19 -10.50 6.21
N GLY A 139 13.25 -11.01 6.99
CA GLY A 139 13.16 -10.76 8.43
C GLY A 139 14.40 -11.26 9.18
N ARG A 140 14.92 -12.44 8.83
CA ARG A 140 16.15 -12.98 9.40
C ARG A 140 17.37 -12.13 9.04
N CYS A 141 17.51 -11.77 7.77
CA CYS A 141 18.59 -10.92 7.29
C CYS A 141 18.58 -9.55 7.98
N ALA A 142 17.42 -8.89 7.99
CA ALA A 142 17.23 -7.58 8.63
C ALA A 142 17.56 -7.66 10.14
N SER A 143 17.12 -8.70 10.84
CA SER A 143 17.39 -8.87 12.27
C SER A 143 18.88 -9.00 12.56
N ARG A 144 19.62 -9.77 11.74
CA ARG A 144 21.07 -9.91 11.86
C ARG A 144 21.78 -8.59 11.57
N ALA A 145 21.44 -7.95 10.46
CA ALA A 145 22.09 -6.71 10.04
C ALA A 145 21.88 -5.55 11.02
N LEU A 146 20.74 -5.52 11.72
CA LEU A 146 20.36 -4.43 12.61
C LEU A 146 20.63 -4.74 14.10
N GLY A 147 21.07 -5.95 14.43
CA GLY A 147 21.28 -6.37 15.82
C GLY A 147 20.01 -6.33 16.68
N ALA A 148 18.82 -6.38 16.06
CA ALA A 148 17.52 -6.24 16.72
C ALA A 148 16.48 -7.16 16.08
N PRO A 149 15.55 -7.76 16.84
CA PRO A 149 14.52 -8.64 16.28
C PRO A 149 13.54 -7.87 15.40
N ILE A 150 13.49 -8.19 14.11
CA ILE A 150 12.52 -7.64 13.13
C ILE A 150 11.67 -8.77 12.57
N ARG A 151 10.44 -8.90 13.04
CA ARG A 151 9.48 -9.87 12.51
C ARG A 151 8.69 -9.26 11.37
N VAL A 152 8.92 -9.75 10.14
CA VAL A 152 8.18 -9.29 8.96
C VAL A 152 6.90 -10.11 8.81
N ARG A 153 5.75 -9.44 8.67
CA ARG A 153 4.42 -10.06 8.63
C ARG A 153 3.59 -9.52 7.47
N ALA A 154 2.82 -10.39 6.85
CA ALA A 154 1.79 -10.05 5.86
C ALA A 154 0.44 -10.61 6.31
N PRO A 155 -0.31 -9.90 7.19
CA PRO A 155 -1.54 -10.43 7.78
C PRO A 155 -2.61 -10.82 6.76
N PHE A 156 -2.65 -10.17 5.59
CA PHE A 156 -3.62 -10.44 4.52
C PHE A 156 -3.14 -11.47 3.50
N ARG A 157 -2.02 -12.17 3.72
CA ARG A 157 -1.39 -13.09 2.77
C ARG A 157 -2.27 -14.28 2.36
N ARG A 158 -3.32 -14.58 3.13
CA ARG A 158 -4.31 -15.64 2.83
C ARG A 158 -5.65 -15.08 2.36
N LEU A 159 -5.75 -13.78 2.15
CA LEU A 159 -7.00 -13.13 1.76
C LEU A 159 -6.94 -12.71 0.29
N ALA A 160 -8.07 -12.87 -0.39
CA ALA A 160 -8.33 -12.22 -1.66
C ALA A 160 -8.75 -10.77 -1.42
N LYS A 161 -8.66 -9.92 -2.45
CA LYS A 161 -8.96 -8.49 -2.33
C LYS A 161 -10.40 -8.20 -1.93
N GLU A 162 -11.37 -8.98 -2.39
CA GLU A 162 -12.77 -8.87 -2.00
C GLU A 162 -13.00 -9.15 -0.51
N ALA A 163 -12.23 -10.07 0.08
CA ALA A 163 -12.28 -10.30 1.53
C ALA A 163 -11.75 -9.09 2.32
N VAL A 164 -10.69 -8.44 1.82
CA VAL A 164 -10.16 -7.22 2.42
C VAL A 164 -11.17 -6.06 2.30
N ILE A 165 -11.88 -5.93 1.18
CA ILE A 165 -12.95 -4.94 1.02
C ILE A 165 -14.07 -5.19 2.04
N ARG A 166 -14.53 -6.43 2.19
CA ARG A 166 -15.54 -6.79 3.19
C ARG A 166 -15.09 -6.47 4.63
N LEU A 167 -13.82 -6.70 4.96
CA LEU A 167 -13.25 -6.32 6.27
C LEU A 167 -13.24 -4.81 6.50
N GLY A 168 -13.11 -4.04 5.43
CA GLY A 168 -13.05 -2.59 5.47
C GLY A 168 -14.36 -1.88 5.11
N ARG A 169 -15.49 -2.58 4.95
CA ARG A 169 -16.76 -2.01 4.44
C ARG A 169 -17.26 -0.79 5.25
N ASP A 170 -16.98 -0.76 6.54
CA ASP A 170 -17.39 0.32 7.44
C ASP A 170 -16.31 1.42 7.59
N LEU A 171 -15.24 1.36 6.79
CA LEU A 171 -14.17 2.34 6.75
C LEU A 171 -14.40 3.33 5.58
N PRO A 172 -13.87 4.55 5.67
CA PRO A 172 -13.97 5.55 4.60
C PRO A 172 -13.09 5.18 3.39
N LEU A 173 -13.45 4.12 2.67
CA LEU A 173 -12.67 3.57 1.55
C LEU A 173 -12.60 4.53 0.35
N GLU A 174 -13.52 5.50 0.23
CA GLU A 174 -13.46 6.60 -0.74
C GLU A 174 -12.23 7.48 -0.58
N LEU A 175 -11.65 7.53 0.62
CA LEU A 175 -10.42 8.28 0.92
C LEU A 175 -9.15 7.56 0.48
N THR A 176 -9.24 6.29 0.07
CA THR A 176 -8.07 5.51 -0.38
C THR A 176 -7.76 5.72 -1.86
N LEU A 177 -6.50 5.61 -2.28
CA LEU A 177 -6.08 5.76 -3.67
C LEU A 177 -5.29 4.54 -4.17
N SER A 178 -5.87 3.79 -5.08
CA SER A 178 -5.23 2.63 -5.74
C SER A 178 -4.97 2.88 -7.23
N CYS A 179 -4.63 4.10 -7.63
CA CYS A 179 -4.52 4.51 -9.03
C CYS A 179 -3.06 4.81 -9.40
N ALA A 180 -2.56 4.24 -10.50
CA ALA A 180 -1.22 4.51 -11.01
C ALA A 180 -1.12 5.80 -11.86
N ARG A 181 -2.25 6.43 -12.21
CA ARG A 181 -2.32 7.68 -12.99
C ARG A 181 -3.47 8.57 -12.49
N PRO A 182 -3.43 9.05 -11.26
CA PRO A 182 -4.49 9.89 -10.71
C PRO A 182 -4.64 11.19 -11.50
N ARG A 183 -5.87 11.72 -11.57
CA ARG A 183 -6.19 13.01 -12.20
C ARG A 183 -6.90 13.89 -11.17
N ALA A 184 -6.31 15.03 -10.84
CA ALA A 184 -6.81 15.92 -9.79
C ALA A 184 -7.16 15.17 -8.50
N GLY A 185 -6.29 14.26 -8.05
CA GLY A 185 -6.48 13.47 -6.82
C GLY A 185 -7.51 12.34 -6.91
N ARG A 186 -8.20 12.16 -8.06
CA ARG A 186 -9.18 11.09 -8.30
C ARG A 186 -8.58 9.92 -9.06
N HIS A 187 -9.20 8.76 -8.96
CA HIS A 187 -8.84 7.58 -9.77
C HIS A 187 -9.06 7.85 -11.27
N CYS A 188 -8.11 7.47 -12.13
CA CYS A 188 -8.24 7.72 -13.58
C CYS A 188 -9.33 6.86 -14.25
N GLY A 189 -9.75 5.76 -13.63
CA GLY A 189 -10.73 4.81 -14.18
C GLY A 189 -10.25 3.92 -15.33
N LYS A 190 -9.02 4.10 -15.83
CA LYS A 190 -8.51 3.48 -17.08
C LYS A 190 -7.26 2.61 -16.90
N CYS A 191 -6.58 2.65 -15.74
CA CYS A 191 -5.40 1.82 -15.49
C CYS A 191 -5.78 0.47 -14.87
N THR A 192 -4.84 -0.49 -14.91
CA THR A 192 -4.97 -1.83 -14.32
C THR A 192 -5.46 -1.77 -12.86
N LYS A 193 -4.90 -0.85 -12.07
CA LYS A 193 -5.26 -0.70 -10.64
C LYS A 193 -6.70 -0.22 -10.44
N CYS A 194 -7.22 0.59 -11.34
CA CYS A 194 -8.64 1.00 -11.31
C CYS A 194 -9.57 -0.15 -11.73
N ALA A 195 -9.17 -0.95 -12.72
CA ALA A 195 -9.92 -2.13 -13.13
C ALA A 195 -9.96 -3.18 -12.00
N GLU A 196 -8.80 -3.50 -11.41
CA GLU A 196 -8.69 -4.39 -10.24
C GLU A 196 -9.61 -3.94 -9.09
N ARG A 197 -9.61 -2.65 -8.77
CA ARG A 197 -10.45 -2.08 -7.71
C ARG A 197 -11.93 -2.28 -7.98
N ARG A 198 -12.42 -1.90 -9.18
CA ARG A 198 -13.85 -2.08 -9.56
C ARG A 198 -14.28 -3.54 -9.49
N THR A 199 -13.48 -4.42 -10.09
CA THR A 199 -13.76 -5.87 -10.07
C THR A 199 -13.82 -6.41 -8.65
N ALA A 200 -12.92 -5.96 -7.78
CA ALA A 200 -12.90 -6.42 -6.39
C ALA A 200 -14.09 -5.92 -5.59
N PHE A 201 -14.56 -4.68 -5.77
CA PHE A 201 -15.78 -4.19 -5.14
C PHE A 201 -17.02 -4.96 -5.63
N ALA A 202 -17.14 -5.16 -6.94
CA ALA A 202 -18.22 -5.97 -7.51
C ALA A 202 -18.25 -7.40 -6.94
N ARG A 203 -17.10 -8.08 -6.89
CA ARG A 203 -16.99 -9.43 -6.31
C ARG A 203 -17.20 -9.47 -4.80
N ALA A 204 -16.91 -8.37 -4.11
CA ALA A 204 -17.17 -8.26 -2.69
C ALA A 204 -18.66 -8.08 -2.37
N GLY A 205 -19.49 -7.71 -3.34
CA GLY A 205 -20.89 -7.33 -3.11
C GLY A 205 -21.01 -6.01 -2.31
N VAL A 206 -20.00 -5.14 -2.43
CA VAL A 206 -19.95 -3.84 -1.74
C VAL A 206 -19.95 -2.73 -2.79
N ALA A 207 -20.79 -1.71 -2.61
CA ALA A 207 -20.81 -0.55 -3.49
C ALA A 207 -19.43 0.11 -3.54
N ASP A 208 -18.93 0.43 -4.74
CA ASP A 208 -17.64 1.10 -4.90
C ASP A 208 -17.77 2.61 -4.65
N PRO A 209 -17.29 3.15 -3.52
CA PRO A 209 -17.44 4.57 -3.18
C PRO A 209 -16.43 5.45 -3.92
N THR A 210 -15.70 4.91 -4.89
CA THR A 210 -14.55 5.57 -5.52
C THR A 210 -14.98 6.65 -6.51
N SER A 211 -14.44 7.85 -6.38
CA SER A 211 -14.55 8.89 -7.39
C SER A 211 -13.57 8.66 -8.54
N TYR A 212 -14.11 8.40 -9.74
CA TYR A 212 -13.34 8.24 -10.98
C TYR A 212 -13.36 9.51 -11.82
N ALA A 213 -12.19 9.88 -12.41
CA ALA A 213 -12.11 10.98 -13.38
C ALA A 213 -12.75 10.54 -14.70
N GLY A 214 -13.80 11.22 -15.14
CA GLY A 214 -14.54 10.94 -16.38
C GLY A 214 -15.82 10.12 -16.21
N GLY A 215 -16.22 9.78 -15.00
CA GLY A 215 -17.57 9.30 -14.71
C GLY A 215 -18.48 10.45 -14.31
N ARG A 216 -19.61 10.62 -14.96
CA ARG A 216 -20.75 11.35 -14.37
C ARG A 216 -21.14 10.60 -13.10
N ARG A 217 -21.45 11.30 -12.03
CA ARG A 217 -22.22 10.72 -10.92
C ARG A 217 -23.60 10.46 -11.50
N GLU A 218 -23.97 9.22 -11.66
CA GLU A 218 -25.38 8.84 -11.76
C GLU A 218 -25.96 8.87 -10.35
#